data_915f25650b6e0e2e4d834955ab4f2320
#
_entry.id   915f25650b6e0e2e4d834955ab4f2320
#
_cell.length_a   1.000
_cell.length_b   1.000
_cell.length_c   1.000
_cell.angle_alpha   90.00
_cell.angle_beta   90.00
_cell.angle_gamma   90.00
#
_symmetry.space_group_name_H-M   'P 1'
#
loop_
_entity.id
_entity.type
_entity.pdbx_description
1 polymer ?
#
loop_
_entity_poly.entity_id
_entity_poly.type
_entity_poly.pdbx_seq_one_letter_code
_entity_poly.pdbx_strand_id
1 'polypeptide(L)'
;MKFKINNTEWNIKNVDEATINNKMKQNGTLGVTIYKTQEILLLEKQANIIKTLKHELMHVWLYEYGHNQNDDKTFTYEDVCEVVASSNDFINEIVEQYNQNNGVKIEERIDFLSYERWKWI
;
A
#
# COMPACT_ATOMS: atom_id res chain seq x y z
N MET A 1 -5.90 10.93 1.67
CA MET A 1 -6.20 11.15 0.23
C MET A 1 -7.15 10.09 -0.27
N LYS A 2 -8.24 10.51 -0.88
CA LYS A 2 -9.23 9.57 -1.41
C LYS A 2 -8.93 9.20 -2.85
N PHE A 3 -9.21 7.97 -3.22
CA PHE A 3 -9.13 7.51 -4.60
C PHE A 3 -10.23 6.48 -4.87
N LYS A 4 -10.52 6.26 -6.14
CA LYS A 4 -11.54 5.28 -6.55
C LYS A 4 -10.92 4.16 -7.36
N ILE A 5 -11.41 2.96 -7.12
CA ILE A 5 -11.09 1.78 -7.90
C ILE A 5 -12.34 0.90 -7.98
N ASN A 6 -12.68 0.44 -9.17
CA ASN A 6 -13.85 -0.43 -9.39
C ASN A 6 -15.12 0.12 -8.72
N ASN A 7 -15.35 1.43 -8.86
CA ASN A 7 -16.48 2.18 -8.27
C ASN A 7 -16.50 2.21 -6.74
N THR A 8 -15.40 1.83 -6.09
CA THR A 8 -15.28 1.84 -4.65
C THR A 8 -14.31 2.94 -4.22
N GLU A 9 -14.70 3.71 -3.21
CA GLU A 9 -13.84 4.77 -2.68
C GLU A 9 -12.99 4.23 -1.53
N TRP A 10 -11.69 4.51 -1.63
CA TRP A 10 -10.69 4.18 -0.61
C TRP A 10 -10.01 5.44 -0.10
N ASN A 11 -9.43 5.37 1.09
CA ASN A 11 -8.74 6.51 1.69
C ASN A 11 -7.34 6.11 2.17
N ILE A 12 -6.33 6.89 1.76
CA ILE A 12 -4.95 6.74 2.22
C ILE A 12 -4.72 7.75 3.34
N LYS A 13 -4.26 7.27 4.49
CA LYS A 13 -3.95 8.09 5.66
C LYS A 13 -2.52 7.88 6.10
N ASN A 14 -1.78 8.96 6.29
CA ASN A 14 -0.49 8.92 6.96
C ASN A 14 -0.74 9.02 8.47
N VAL A 15 -0.17 8.11 9.23
CA VAL A 15 -0.40 8.03 10.68
C VAL A 15 0.93 7.91 11.41
N ASP A 16 0.91 8.22 12.69
CA ASP A 16 2.08 8.06 13.54
C ASP A 16 2.26 6.61 13.99
N GLU A 17 3.41 6.32 14.59
CA GLU A 17 3.76 4.97 15.04
C GLU A 17 2.78 4.45 16.10
N ALA A 18 2.39 5.28 17.06
CA ALA A 18 1.47 4.86 18.10
C ALA A 18 0.11 4.46 17.51
N THR A 19 -0.39 5.22 16.56
CA THR A 19 -1.67 4.95 15.91
C THR A 19 -1.67 3.64 15.15
N ILE A 20 -0.64 3.42 14.30
CA ILE A 20 -0.59 2.20 13.49
C ILE A 20 -0.34 0.95 14.35
N ASN A 21 0.53 1.06 15.35
CA ASN A 21 0.81 -0.06 16.25
C ASN A 21 -0.43 -0.43 17.07
N ASN A 22 -1.16 0.55 17.55
CA ASN A 22 -2.38 0.32 18.31
C ASN A 22 -3.46 -0.34 17.44
N LYS A 23 -3.62 0.11 16.21
CA LYS A 23 -4.58 -0.46 15.27
C LYS A 23 -4.26 -1.91 14.95
N MET A 24 -2.98 -2.22 14.75
CA MET A 24 -2.53 -3.55 14.40
C MET A 24 -2.24 -4.44 15.60
N LYS A 25 -2.17 -3.86 16.80
CA LYS A 25 -1.80 -4.56 18.05
C LYS A 25 -0.45 -5.24 17.94
N GLN A 26 0.47 -4.61 17.22
CA GLN A 26 1.85 -5.09 17.05
C GLN A 26 2.75 -3.90 16.71
N ASN A 27 4.06 -4.09 16.90
CA ASN A 27 5.08 -3.08 16.59
C ASN A 27 5.67 -3.33 15.20
N GLY A 28 6.26 -2.29 14.62
CA GLY A 28 7.04 -2.41 13.38
C GLY A 28 6.22 -2.51 12.11
N THR A 29 4.96 -2.05 12.13
CA THR A 29 4.13 -2.01 10.94
C THR A 29 4.43 -0.76 10.12
N LEU A 30 4.78 -0.92 8.86
CA LEU A 30 5.03 0.20 7.93
C LEU A 30 3.75 0.67 7.23
N GLY A 31 2.86 -0.25 6.93
CA GLY A 31 1.60 0.05 6.28
C GLY A 31 0.62 -1.09 6.45
N VAL A 32 -0.66 -0.81 6.25
CA VAL A 32 -1.71 -1.81 6.33
C VAL A 32 -2.89 -1.43 5.46
N THR A 33 -3.51 -2.41 4.83
CA THR A 33 -4.75 -2.27 4.08
C THR A 33 -5.88 -2.83 4.93
N ILE A 34 -6.86 -1.98 5.24
CA ILE A 34 -8.02 -2.36 6.05
C ILE A 34 -9.24 -2.44 5.13
N TYR A 35 -9.65 -3.64 4.82
CA TYR A 35 -10.72 -3.87 3.84
C TYR A 35 -12.08 -3.44 4.36
N LYS A 36 -12.33 -3.65 5.63
CA LYS A 36 -13.63 -3.34 6.23
C LYS A 36 -13.98 -1.86 6.14
N THR A 37 -13.00 -0.99 6.34
CA THR A 37 -13.19 0.46 6.30
C THR A 37 -12.70 1.09 5.00
N GLN A 38 -12.10 0.30 4.10
CA GLN A 38 -11.55 0.75 2.83
C GLN A 38 -10.51 1.83 3.02
N GLU A 39 -9.52 1.52 3.87
CA GLU A 39 -8.45 2.43 4.21
C GLU A 39 -7.09 1.79 4.02
N ILE A 40 -6.13 2.62 3.61
CA ILE A 40 -4.71 2.30 3.69
C ILE A 40 -4.11 3.21 4.76
N LEU A 41 -3.47 2.63 5.77
CA LEU A 41 -2.70 3.39 6.74
C LEU A 41 -1.22 3.23 6.43
N LEU A 42 -0.50 4.35 6.37
CA LEU A 42 0.93 4.38 6.15
C LEU A 42 1.61 5.03 7.35
N LEU A 43 2.63 4.38 7.88
CA LEU A 43 3.49 5.01 8.88
C LEU A 43 4.17 6.20 8.22
N GLU A 44 3.93 7.41 8.74
CA GLU A 44 4.40 8.64 8.10
C GLU A 44 5.92 8.78 8.11
N LYS A 45 6.59 8.30 9.16
CA LYS A 45 8.04 8.37 9.30
C LYS A 45 8.65 7.02 8.99
N GLN A 46 8.95 6.80 7.74
CA GLN A 46 9.61 5.58 7.28
C GLN A 46 10.54 5.89 6.11
N ALA A 47 11.50 5.01 5.87
CA ALA A 47 12.54 5.25 4.88
C ALA A 47 12.02 5.25 3.42
N ASN A 48 11.04 4.40 3.11
CA ASN A 48 10.54 4.28 1.75
C ASN A 48 9.01 4.13 1.72
N ILE A 49 8.33 5.22 1.99
CA ILE A 49 6.87 5.25 2.07
C ILE A 49 6.22 4.91 0.72
N ILE A 50 6.88 5.25 -0.39
CA ILE A 50 6.33 4.97 -1.72
C ILE A 50 6.31 3.46 -1.99
N LYS A 51 7.35 2.76 -1.60
CA LYS A 51 7.36 1.29 -1.75
C LYS A 51 6.26 0.65 -0.89
N THR A 52 6.09 1.12 0.33
CA THR A 52 5.01 0.67 1.20
C THR A 52 3.64 0.96 0.59
N LEU A 53 3.44 2.16 0.06
CA LEU A 53 2.19 2.52 -0.61
C LEU A 53 1.90 1.60 -1.79
N LYS A 54 2.89 1.32 -2.64
CA LYS A 54 2.72 0.39 -3.77
C LYS A 54 2.31 -1.00 -3.31
N HIS A 55 2.90 -1.47 -2.21
CA HIS A 55 2.56 -2.77 -1.63
C HIS A 55 1.08 -2.78 -1.19
N GLU A 56 0.64 -1.76 -0.45
CA GLU A 56 -0.74 -1.69 0.03
C GLU A 56 -1.74 -1.49 -1.12
N LEU A 57 -1.39 -0.68 -2.12
CA LEU A 57 -2.24 -0.53 -3.31
C LEU A 57 -2.41 -1.84 -4.07
N MET A 58 -1.40 -2.70 -4.05
CA MET A 58 -1.51 -4.02 -4.67
C MET A 58 -2.54 -4.88 -3.93
N HIS A 59 -2.58 -4.82 -2.60
CA HIS A 59 -3.63 -5.47 -1.82
C HIS A 59 -5.02 -4.98 -2.22
N VAL A 60 -5.18 -3.66 -2.37
CA VAL A 60 -6.45 -3.07 -2.79
C VAL A 60 -6.87 -3.59 -4.17
N TRP A 61 -5.94 -3.57 -5.12
CA TRP A 61 -6.22 -4.02 -6.48
C TRP A 61 -6.64 -5.50 -6.50
N LEU A 62 -5.90 -6.35 -5.81
CA LEU A 62 -6.23 -7.77 -5.72
C LEU A 62 -7.61 -8.00 -5.10
N TYR A 63 -7.92 -7.26 -4.04
CA TYR A 63 -9.20 -7.35 -3.37
C TYR A 63 -10.36 -6.92 -4.29
N GLU A 64 -10.23 -5.76 -4.92
CA GLU A 64 -11.30 -5.18 -5.74
C GLU A 64 -11.59 -6.01 -6.99
N TYR A 65 -10.60 -6.71 -7.52
CA TYR A 65 -10.78 -7.55 -8.69
C TYR A 65 -10.89 -9.04 -8.37
N GLY A 66 -11.15 -9.38 -7.10
CA GLY A 66 -11.52 -10.72 -6.69
C GLY A 66 -10.39 -11.71 -6.48
N HIS A 67 -9.13 -11.27 -6.57
CA HIS A 67 -7.99 -12.17 -6.43
C HIS A 67 -7.61 -12.47 -4.98
N ASN A 68 -8.05 -11.65 -4.05
CA ASN A 68 -7.64 -11.73 -2.64
C ASN A 68 -8.67 -12.43 -1.75
N GLN A 69 -9.66 -13.10 -2.34
CA GLN A 69 -10.78 -13.68 -1.58
C GLN A 69 -10.67 -15.19 -1.38
N ASN A 70 -9.65 -15.80 -1.92
CA ASN A 70 -9.46 -17.26 -1.83
C ASN A 70 -8.06 -17.54 -1.30
N ASP A 71 -7.98 -17.94 -0.02
CA ASP A 71 -6.72 -18.24 0.65
C ASP A 71 -6.00 -19.47 0.06
N ASP A 72 -6.75 -20.34 -0.63
CA ASP A 72 -6.21 -21.53 -1.27
C ASP A 72 -5.65 -21.26 -2.65
N LYS A 73 -5.79 -20.05 -3.15
CA LYS A 73 -5.36 -19.72 -4.51
C LYS A 73 -3.84 -19.71 -4.60
N THR A 74 -3.32 -20.46 -5.54
CA THR A 74 -1.90 -20.44 -5.89
C THR A 74 -1.71 -19.60 -7.15
N PHE A 75 -0.80 -18.63 -7.10
CA PHE A 75 -0.46 -17.82 -8.27
C PHE A 75 0.65 -18.50 -9.06
N THR A 76 0.40 -18.70 -10.35
CA THR A 76 1.43 -19.15 -11.30
C THR A 76 2.26 -17.95 -11.74
N TYR A 77 3.37 -18.20 -12.46
CA TYR A 77 4.15 -17.12 -13.05
C TYR A 77 3.32 -16.28 -14.03
N GLU A 78 2.44 -16.93 -14.80
CA GLU A 78 1.54 -16.22 -15.72
C GLU A 78 0.56 -15.32 -14.95
N ASP A 79 0.01 -15.81 -13.85
CA ASP A 79 -0.88 -14.99 -13.00
C ASP A 79 -0.16 -13.75 -12.51
N VAL A 80 1.09 -13.87 -12.06
CA VAL A 80 1.88 -12.73 -11.59
C VAL A 80 2.11 -11.74 -12.73
N CYS A 81 2.48 -12.22 -13.91
CA CYS A 81 2.69 -11.34 -15.07
C CYS A 81 1.41 -10.58 -15.42
N GLU A 82 0.26 -11.27 -15.43
CA GLU A 82 -1.03 -10.65 -15.73
C GLU A 82 -1.42 -9.62 -14.68
N VAL A 83 -1.28 -9.95 -13.41
CA VAL A 83 -1.61 -9.04 -12.32
C VAL A 83 -0.75 -7.78 -12.37
N VAL A 84 0.56 -7.93 -12.57
CA VAL A 84 1.47 -6.80 -12.67
C VAL A 84 1.12 -5.92 -13.87
N ALA A 85 0.93 -6.54 -15.05
CA ALA A 85 0.61 -5.79 -16.26
C ALA A 85 -0.71 -5.01 -16.12
N SER A 86 -1.72 -5.63 -15.51
CA SER A 86 -3.05 -5.03 -15.37
C SER A 86 -3.12 -3.95 -14.29
N SER A 87 -2.32 -4.06 -13.23
CA SER A 87 -2.38 -3.15 -12.09
C SER A 87 -1.42 -1.97 -12.18
N ASN A 88 -0.42 -2.05 -13.05
CA ASN A 88 0.71 -1.10 -13.05
C ASN A 88 0.29 0.35 -13.25
N ASP A 89 -0.57 0.62 -14.23
CA ASP A 89 -0.99 1.99 -14.53
C ASP A 89 -1.79 2.59 -13.37
N PHE A 90 -2.69 1.81 -12.79
CA PHE A 90 -3.45 2.24 -11.62
C PHE A 90 -2.52 2.61 -10.47
N ILE A 91 -1.58 1.71 -10.13
CA ILE A 91 -0.68 1.94 -9.00
C ILE A 91 0.17 3.19 -9.23
N ASN A 92 0.72 3.35 -10.43
CA ASN A 92 1.53 4.51 -10.75
C ASN A 92 0.74 5.82 -10.69
N GLU A 93 -0.50 5.81 -11.15
CA GLU A 93 -1.37 6.98 -11.08
C GLU A 93 -1.65 7.40 -9.64
N ILE A 94 -1.99 6.45 -8.78
CA ILE A 94 -2.27 6.76 -7.38
C ILE A 94 -1.01 7.22 -6.64
N VAL A 95 0.14 6.61 -6.93
CA VAL A 95 1.42 7.03 -6.36
C VAL A 95 1.75 8.47 -6.77
N GLU A 96 1.51 8.85 -8.01
CA GLU A 96 1.74 10.21 -8.48
C GLU A 96 0.85 11.20 -7.74
N GLN A 97 -0.43 10.90 -7.59
CA GLN A 97 -1.35 11.73 -6.83
C GLN A 97 -0.93 11.87 -5.37
N TYR A 98 -0.50 10.78 -4.76
CA TYR A 98 0.00 10.79 -3.39
C TYR A 98 1.23 11.68 -3.25
N ASN A 99 2.18 11.59 -4.18
CA ASN A 99 3.38 12.44 -4.16
C ASN A 99 3.02 13.93 -4.27
N GLN A 100 2.09 14.28 -5.12
CA GLN A 100 1.62 15.65 -5.26
C GLN A 100 0.97 16.17 -3.98
N ASN A 101 0.15 15.34 -3.34
CA ASN A 101 -0.56 15.73 -2.12
C ASN A 101 0.37 15.87 -0.91
N ASN A 102 1.43 15.08 -0.84
CA ASN A 102 2.30 15.03 0.32
C ASN A 102 3.64 15.71 0.11
N GLY A 103 3.92 16.23 -1.08
CA GLY A 103 5.17 16.90 -1.39
C GLY A 103 6.40 16.01 -1.23
N VAL A 104 6.26 14.70 -1.46
CA VAL A 104 7.37 13.75 -1.33
C VAL A 104 8.40 14.02 -2.41
N LYS A 105 9.65 14.28 -1.99
CA LYS A 105 10.76 14.53 -2.89
C LYS A 105 11.55 13.26 -3.13
N ILE A 106 12.21 13.19 -4.29
CA ILE A 106 13.05 12.03 -4.64
C ILE A 106 14.14 11.79 -3.58
N GLU A 107 14.73 12.85 -3.05
CA GLU A 107 15.78 12.79 -2.04
C GLU A 107 15.34 12.09 -0.76
N GLU A 108 14.06 12.18 -0.43
CA GLU A 108 13.51 11.53 0.75
C GLU A 108 13.38 10.02 0.63
N ARG A 109 13.59 9.49 -0.59
CA ARG A 109 13.46 8.07 -0.89
C ARG A 109 14.79 7.34 -0.89
N ILE A 110 15.91 8.03 -0.66
CA ILE A 110 17.25 7.47 -0.80
C ILE A 110 17.69 6.72 0.46
N ASP A 111 17.29 7.18 1.62
CA ASP A 111 17.69 6.59 2.88
C ASP A 111 16.85 5.35 3.20
N PHE A 112 17.20 4.25 2.56
CA PHE A 112 16.42 3.02 2.65
C PHE A 112 17.12 1.87 3.38
N LEU A 113 18.36 2.05 3.80
CA LEU A 113 19.14 0.95 4.39
C LEU A 113 18.70 0.56 5.79
N SER A 114 17.96 1.42 6.46
CA SER A 114 17.55 1.20 7.85
C SER A 114 16.22 0.46 8.01
N TYR A 115 15.49 0.21 6.93
CA TYR A 115 14.14 -0.33 7.07
C TYR A 115 14.02 -1.83 6.80
N GLU A 116 15.08 -2.56 6.66
CA GLU A 116 15.06 -4.00 6.44
C GLU A 116 14.37 -4.79 7.56
N ARG A 117 14.28 -4.20 8.74
CA ARG A 117 13.67 -4.83 9.91
C ARG A 117 12.16 -4.64 9.99
N TRP A 118 11.59 -3.83 9.12
CA TRP A 118 10.19 -3.44 9.19
C TRP A 118 9.34 -4.38 8.33
N LYS A 119 8.07 -4.46 8.68
CA LYS A 119 7.14 -5.37 8.02
C LYS A 119 6.09 -4.61 7.23
N TRP A 120 5.71 -5.18 6.10
CA TRP A 120 4.55 -4.77 5.34
C TRP A 120 3.42 -5.77 5.60
N ILE A 121 2.19 -5.25 5.75
CA ILE A 121 1.02 -6.06 6.04
C ILE A 121 -0.03 -5.88 4.96
#